data_0bd34e68c83c83f9d0fa086aa4a14802
#
_entry.id   0bd34e68c83c83f9d0fa086aa4a14802
#
_cell.length_a   1.000
_cell.length_b   1.000
_cell.length_c   1.000
_cell.angle_alpha   90.00
_cell.angle_beta   90.00
_cell.angle_gamma   90.00
#
_symmetry.space_group_name_H-M   'P 1'
#
loop_
_entity.id
_entity.type
_entity.pdbx_description
1 polymer ?
#
loop_
_entity_poly.entity_id
_entity_poly.type
_entity_poly.pdbx_seq_one_letter_code
_entity_poly.pdbx_strand_id
1 'polypeptide(L)'
;MGQTYSVRLEPVGCEEAFVVRAAPRQTLRGPGPGPAALTLSLLGRDCAEVELNGRRLGLRPRHSEILTLLCSHPDGLSSEELSLGLYGDPGRSGGVRVEISRLRKLLGEWIETDRYRLRPGVSSDVAEVCGLLHRGEVRQAALRYLGPLLPRSEAPGVVHQRQALEHWMRQSVMSFGDQEALWAWLSTSGGEHDLAAWQRLLANLPFHDPRRSLAASRVGQLRPGSRATGSPTI
;
A
#
# COMPACT_ATOMS: atom_id res chain seq x y z
N MET A 1 11.97 -16.62 28.60
CA MET A 1 12.23 -15.19 28.83
C MET A 1 12.55 -14.56 27.50
N GLY A 2 11.57 -13.95 26.85
CA GLY A 2 11.72 -13.31 25.54
C GLY A 2 11.69 -11.79 25.74
N GLN A 3 12.79 -11.12 25.43
CA GLN A 3 12.88 -9.67 25.50
C GLN A 3 12.13 -9.04 24.32
N THR A 4 11.18 -8.20 24.63
CA THR A 4 10.46 -7.36 23.68
C THR A 4 11.31 -6.12 23.42
N TYR A 5 11.82 -5.96 22.20
CA TYR A 5 12.48 -4.73 21.79
C TYR A 5 11.43 -3.79 21.17
N SER A 6 11.16 -2.69 21.87
CA SER A 6 10.45 -1.55 21.29
C SER A 6 11.50 -0.59 20.71
N VAL A 7 11.58 -0.48 19.41
CA VAL A 7 12.41 0.52 18.74
C VAL A 7 11.59 1.81 18.65
N ARG A 8 11.95 2.79 19.44
CA ARG A 8 11.45 4.17 19.35
C ARG A 8 12.34 4.90 18.36
N LEU A 9 11.83 5.19 17.17
CA LEU A 9 12.52 6.08 16.24
C LEU A 9 12.08 7.51 16.58
N GLU A 10 13.04 8.33 17.04
CA GLU A 10 12.82 9.76 17.20
C GLU A 10 12.98 10.46 15.84
N PRO A 11 12.19 11.50 15.53
CA PRO A 11 12.26 12.18 14.25
C PRO A 11 13.52 13.05 14.18
N VAL A 12 14.42 12.72 13.28
CA VAL A 12 15.52 13.61 12.87
C VAL A 12 15.10 14.26 11.56
N GLY A 13 14.62 15.50 11.65
CA GLY A 13 14.50 16.47 10.55
C GLY A 13 13.54 16.09 9.42
N CYS A 14 12.36 16.74 9.41
CA CYS A 14 11.50 16.98 8.22
C CYS A 14 11.21 15.81 7.26
N GLU A 15 10.92 14.62 7.77
CA GLU A 15 10.19 13.57 7.07
C GLU A 15 9.39 12.78 8.11
N GLU A 16 8.07 12.96 8.09
CA GLU A 16 7.18 12.13 8.91
C GLU A 16 7.23 10.69 8.40
N ALA A 17 8.07 9.89 9.04
CA ALA A 17 8.13 8.46 8.76
C ALA A 17 6.84 7.79 9.24
N PHE A 18 6.21 7.00 8.38
CA PHE A 18 5.09 6.15 8.71
C PHE A 18 5.45 5.18 9.83
N VAL A 19 4.93 5.40 11.03
CA VAL A 19 4.94 4.39 12.09
C VAL A 19 3.71 3.51 11.90
N VAL A 20 3.82 2.47 11.07
CA VAL A 20 2.86 1.36 11.13
C VAL A 20 3.22 0.55 12.37
N ARG A 21 2.55 0.80 13.48
CA ARG A 21 2.65 -0.09 14.65
C ARG A 21 2.06 -1.44 14.28
N ALA A 22 2.92 -2.43 14.13
CA ALA A 22 2.47 -3.82 14.04
C ALA A 22 1.69 -4.16 15.31
N ALA A 23 0.41 -4.50 15.15
CA ALA A 23 -0.37 -5.07 16.24
C ALA A 23 0.30 -6.36 16.76
N PRO A 24 0.23 -6.67 18.07
CA PRO A 24 0.88 -7.86 18.64
C PRO A 24 0.36 -9.12 17.93
N ARG A 25 1.30 -10.02 17.62
CA ARG A 25 1.03 -11.33 17.02
C ARG A 25 -0.03 -12.07 17.85
N GLN A 26 -1.23 -12.21 17.31
CA GLN A 26 -2.09 -13.32 17.70
C GLN A 26 -1.63 -14.55 16.93
N THR A 27 -1.21 -15.54 17.66
CA THR A 27 -0.84 -16.87 17.18
C THR A 27 -1.93 -17.44 16.28
N LEU A 28 -1.55 -17.78 15.04
CA LEU A 28 -2.39 -18.53 14.12
C LEU A 28 -2.76 -19.89 14.74
N ARG A 29 -3.95 -19.99 15.30
CA ARG A 29 -4.64 -21.26 15.49
C ARG A 29 -5.39 -21.60 14.20
N GLY A 30 -5.28 -22.85 13.80
CA GLY A 30 -5.93 -23.38 12.60
C GLY A 30 -7.45 -23.23 12.55
N PRO A 31 -8.12 -23.58 11.44
CA PRO A 31 -9.47 -23.17 11.10
C PRO A 31 -10.51 -23.79 12.02
N GLY A 32 -10.90 -23.02 13.05
CA GLY A 32 -12.18 -23.15 13.75
C GLY A 32 -13.06 -21.98 13.32
N PRO A 33 -14.39 -21.94 13.62
CA PRO A 33 -15.19 -20.75 13.38
C PRO A 33 -14.62 -19.61 14.24
N GLY A 34 -13.64 -18.90 13.66
CA GLY A 34 -13.01 -17.75 14.28
C GLY A 34 -13.97 -16.56 14.31
N PRO A 35 -13.72 -15.55 15.18
CA PRO A 35 -14.50 -14.33 15.17
C PRO A 35 -14.52 -13.75 13.76
N ALA A 36 -15.64 -13.15 13.37
CA ALA A 36 -15.80 -12.49 12.09
C ALA A 36 -14.53 -11.67 11.76
N ALA A 37 -13.93 -11.94 10.62
CA ALA A 37 -12.74 -11.24 10.15
C ALA A 37 -13.13 -10.30 9.02
N LEU A 38 -12.59 -9.08 9.06
CA LEU A 38 -12.73 -8.11 7.99
C LEU A 38 -11.39 -8.01 7.26
N THR A 39 -11.37 -8.34 5.98
CA THR A 39 -10.18 -8.22 5.14
C THR A 39 -10.37 -7.13 4.10
N LEU A 40 -9.38 -6.27 3.96
CA LEU A 40 -9.37 -5.15 3.02
C LEU A 40 -8.32 -5.40 1.94
N SER A 41 -8.73 -5.28 0.67
CA SER A 41 -7.85 -5.27 -0.50
C SER A 41 -7.83 -3.86 -1.08
N LEU A 42 -6.68 -3.21 -1.02
CA LEU A 42 -6.47 -1.79 -1.33
C LEU A 42 -5.44 -1.58 -2.45
N LEU A 43 -4.46 -2.51 -2.56
CA LEU A 43 -3.35 -2.39 -3.49
C LEU A 43 -3.74 -2.71 -4.93
N GLY A 44 -3.30 -1.86 -5.88
CA GLY A 44 -3.55 -2.04 -7.31
C GLY A 44 -5.02 -1.88 -7.72
N ARG A 45 -5.85 -1.26 -6.89
CA ARG A 45 -7.30 -1.10 -7.12
C ARG A 45 -7.72 0.35 -6.99
N ASP A 46 -8.62 0.79 -7.87
CA ASP A 46 -9.19 2.16 -7.80
C ASP A 46 -10.12 2.33 -6.60
N CYS A 47 -10.76 1.24 -6.18
CA CYS A 47 -11.63 1.20 -5.01
C CYS A 47 -11.32 -0.06 -4.19
N ALA A 48 -11.44 0.05 -2.88
CA ALA A 48 -11.26 -1.05 -1.95
C ALA A 48 -12.29 -2.16 -2.18
N GLU A 49 -11.85 -3.40 -2.04
CA GLU A 49 -12.71 -4.56 -1.87
C GLU A 49 -12.63 -5.02 -0.42
N VAL A 50 -13.78 -5.28 0.16
CA VAL A 50 -13.92 -5.77 1.54
C VAL A 50 -14.43 -7.19 1.50
N GLU A 51 -13.77 -8.09 2.22
CA GLU A 51 -14.30 -9.42 2.49
C GLU A 51 -14.74 -9.51 3.95
N LEU A 52 -16.03 -9.74 4.14
CA LEU A 52 -16.67 -9.88 5.46
C LEU A 52 -17.51 -11.15 5.48
N ASN A 53 -17.20 -12.07 6.39
CA ASN A 53 -17.92 -13.35 6.53
C ASN A 53 -18.04 -14.13 5.20
N GLY A 54 -16.97 -14.15 4.39
CA GLY A 54 -16.92 -14.81 3.08
C GLY A 54 -17.67 -14.08 1.97
N ARG A 55 -18.22 -12.90 2.23
CA ARG A 55 -18.86 -12.04 1.22
C ARG A 55 -17.90 -10.93 0.81
N ARG A 56 -17.75 -10.73 -0.50
CA ARG A 56 -16.95 -9.64 -1.06
C ARG A 56 -17.85 -8.49 -1.48
N LEU A 57 -17.44 -7.29 -1.10
CA LEU A 57 -18.12 -6.04 -1.39
C LEU A 57 -17.11 -5.04 -1.97
N GLY A 58 -17.36 -4.56 -3.18
CA GLY A 58 -16.66 -3.40 -3.72
C GLY A 58 -17.19 -2.12 -3.07
N LEU A 59 -16.29 -1.26 -2.65
CA LEU A 59 -16.65 -0.01 -2.00
C LEU A 59 -16.65 1.16 -3.00
N ARG A 60 -17.31 2.25 -2.62
CA ARG A 60 -17.20 3.53 -3.33
C ARG A 60 -15.84 4.18 -3.05
N PRO A 61 -15.33 5.06 -3.95
CA PRO A 61 -14.03 5.72 -3.77
C PRO A 61 -13.87 6.37 -2.40
N ARG A 62 -14.84 7.17 -1.94
CA ARG A 62 -14.77 7.86 -0.64
C ARG A 62 -14.72 6.90 0.55
N HIS A 63 -15.46 5.80 0.50
CA HIS A 63 -15.40 4.76 1.54
C HIS A 63 -14.06 4.05 1.56
N SER A 64 -13.47 3.82 0.38
CA SER A 64 -12.14 3.24 0.23
C SER A 64 -11.07 4.13 0.86
N GLU A 65 -11.13 5.43 0.61
CA GLU A 65 -10.22 6.45 1.18
C GLU A 65 -10.34 6.50 2.71
N ILE A 66 -11.56 6.52 3.25
CA ILE A 66 -11.78 6.50 4.70
C ILE A 66 -11.15 5.25 5.33
N LEU A 67 -11.41 4.05 4.80
CA LEU A 67 -10.84 2.82 5.35
C LEU A 67 -9.33 2.80 5.26
N THR A 68 -8.76 3.31 4.16
CA THR A 68 -7.31 3.45 4.01
C THR A 68 -6.72 4.30 5.13
N LEU A 69 -7.29 5.47 5.40
CA LEU A 69 -6.84 6.36 6.46
C LEU A 69 -6.99 5.70 7.84
N LEU A 70 -8.10 5.02 8.11
CA LEU A 70 -8.32 4.33 9.39
C LEU A 70 -7.37 3.15 9.59
N CYS A 71 -7.01 2.41 8.52
CA CYS A 71 -6.02 1.32 8.61
C CYS A 71 -4.65 1.80 9.12
N SER A 72 -4.26 3.03 8.77
CA SER A 72 -2.96 3.59 9.15
C SER A 72 -2.97 4.28 10.51
N HIS A 73 -4.16 4.46 11.12
CA HIS A 73 -4.33 5.17 12.39
C HIS A 73 -5.04 4.27 13.41
N PRO A 74 -4.33 3.33 14.04
CA PRO A 74 -4.93 2.39 15.00
C PRO A 74 -5.51 3.08 16.24
N ASP A 75 -4.98 4.26 16.60
CA ASP A 75 -5.49 5.08 17.71
C ASP A 75 -6.74 5.88 17.32
N GLY A 76 -7.16 5.76 16.05
CA GLY A 76 -8.34 6.42 15.49
C GLY A 76 -8.10 7.88 15.10
N LEU A 77 -9.03 8.41 14.30
CA LEU A 77 -9.05 9.79 13.81
C LEU A 77 -10.33 10.50 14.24
N SER A 78 -10.23 11.78 14.54
CA SER A 78 -11.40 12.67 14.70
C SER A 78 -12.05 12.95 13.33
N SER A 79 -13.23 13.57 13.33
CA SER A 79 -13.88 14.00 12.09
C SER A 79 -13.08 15.07 11.35
N GLU A 80 -12.38 15.92 12.06
CA GLU A 80 -11.53 16.99 11.54
C GLU A 80 -10.24 16.42 10.92
N GLU A 81 -9.59 15.48 11.60
CA GLU A 81 -8.40 14.77 11.10
C GLU A 81 -8.72 13.95 9.84
N LEU A 82 -9.85 13.23 9.84
CA LEU A 82 -10.33 12.54 8.63
C LEU A 82 -10.65 13.53 7.51
N SER A 83 -11.28 14.66 7.83
CA SER A 83 -11.59 15.71 6.85
C SER A 83 -10.33 16.28 6.22
N LEU A 84 -9.30 16.53 7.04
CA LEU A 84 -7.99 16.98 6.55
C LEU A 84 -7.37 15.94 5.60
N GLY A 85 -7.36 14.67 6.01
CA GLY A 85 -6.82 13.57 5.18
C GLY A 85 -7.58 13.33 3.87
N LEU A 86 -8.90 13.59 3.84
CA LEU A 86 -9.75 13.36 2.67
C LEU A 86 -9.82 14.56 1.72
N TYR A 87 -9.80 15.77 2.27
CA TYR A 87 -10.10 16.99 1.50
C TYR A 87 -8.99 18.05 1.59
N GLY A 88 -8.00 17.88 2.45
CA GLY A 88 -7.03 18.94 2.77
C GLY A 88 -7.62 20.07 3.60
N ASP A 89 -8.85 19.92 4.12
CA ASP A 89 -9.61 20.95 4.82
C ASP A 89 -10.35 20.34 6.02
N PRO A 90 -10.02 20.70 7.26
CA PRO A 90 -10.69 20.20 8.47
C PRO A 90 -12.15 20.70 8.58
N GLY A 91 -12.52 21.79 7.91
CA GLY A 91 -13.87 22.37 7.97
C GLY A 91 -14.97 21.52 7.34
N ARG A 92 -14.64 20.46 6.60
CA ARG A 92 -15.62 19.56 5.96
C ARG A 92 -16.03 18.37 6.82
N SER A 93 -15.80 18.42 8.13
CA SER A 93 -16.08 17.33 9.07
C SER A 93 -17.54 16.84 9.07
N GLY A 94 -18.51 17.70 8.76
CA GLY A 94 -19.92 17.31 8.60
C GLY A 94 -20.13 16.28 7.49
N GLY A 95 -19.45 16.42 6.35
CA GLY A 95 -19.48 15.46 5.25
C GLY A 95 -18.88 14.10 5.65
N VAL A 96 -17.80 14.12 6.42
CA VAL A 96 -17.16 12.90 6.95
C VAL A 96 -18.12 12.11 7.81
N ARG A 97 -18.86 12.75 8.72
CA ARG A 97 -19.85 12.08 9.59
C ARG A 97 -20.93 11.37 8.79
N VAL A 98 -21.39 11.98 7.69
CA VAL A 98 -22.37 11.35 6.79
C VAL A 98 -21.79 10.10 6.12
N GLU A 99 -20.57 10.20 5.59
CA GLU A 99 -19.93 9.04 4.93
C GLU A 99 -19.59 7.91 5.92
N ILE A 100 -19.15 8.22 7.13
CA ILE A 100 -18.95 7.23 8.20
C ILE A 100 -20.28 6.55 8.55
N SER A 101 -21.38 7.32 8.68
CA SER A 101 -22.71 6.74 8.94
C SER A 101 -23.13 5.76 7.85
N ARG A 102 -22.87 6.11 6.57
CA ARG A 102 -23.15 5.22 5.43
C ARG A 102 -22.26 3.97 5.46
N LEU A 103 -20.98 4.16 5.73
CA LEU A 103 -20.01 3.06 5.80
C LEU A 103 -20.33 2.08 6.95
N ARG A 104 -20.78 2.61 8.09
CA ARG A 104 -21.26 1.77 9.22
C ARG A 104 -22.52 0.96 8.89
N LYS A 105 -23.39 1.43 8.01
CA LYS A 105 -24.53 0.62 7.54
C LYS A 105 -24.07 -0.60 6.72
N LEU A 106 -22.88 -0.54 6.10
CA LEU A 106 -22.29 -1.64 5.34
C LEU A 106 -21.47 -2.58 6.20
N LEU A 107 -20.66 -2.02 7.11
CA LEU A 107 -19.66 -2.76 7.89
C LEU A 107 -20.06 -2.96 9.36
N GLY A 108 -21.18 -2.38 9.78
CA GLY A 108 -21.69 -2.52 11.15
C GLY A 108 -20.71 -1.96 12.19
N GLU A 109 -20.44 -2.77 13.21
CA GLU A 109 -19.62 -2.40 14.35
C GLU A 109 -18.11 -2.40 14.11
N TRP A 110 -17.66 -2.73 12.87
CA TRP A 110 -16.22 -2.71 12.54
C TRP A 110 -15.59 -1.31 12.60
N ILE A 111 -16.41 -0.27 12.64
CA ILE A 111 -15.98 1.12 12.81
C ILE A 111 -16.51 1.66 14.13
N GLU A 112 -15.62 1.96 15.05
CA GLU A 112 -15.91 2.65 16.31
C GLU A 112 -16.07 4.15 16.08
N THR A 113 -16.79 4.87 16.95
CA THR A 113 -17.27 6.24 16.72
C THR A 113 -16.83 7.25 17.74
N ASP A 114 -16.24 6.87 18.84
CA ASP A 114 -15.68 7.81 19.83
C ASP A 114 -14.52 8.60 19.18
N ARG A 115 -13.50 7.86 18.75
CA ARG A 115 -12.61 8.26 17.64
C ARG A 115 -12.83 7.23 16.54
N TYR A 116 -12.95 7.67 15.30
CA TYR A 116 -13.16 6.74 14.18
C TYR A 116 -11.94 5.84 14.01
N ARG A 117 -12.11 4.58 14.32
CA ARG A 117 -11.07 3.56 14.18
C ARG A 117 -11.65 2.22 13.77
N LEU A 118 -10.84 1.39 13.18
CA LEU A 118 -11.22 0.02 12.90
C LEU A 118 -11.03 -0.84 14.15
N ARG A 119 -11.99 -1.73 14.40
CA ARG A 119 -11.88 -2.72 15.49
C ARG A 119 -10.70 -3.68 15.25
N PRO A 120 -10.13 -4.25 16.32
CA PRO A 120 -9.16 -5.33 16.19
C PRO A 120 -9.74 -6.51 15.38
N GLY A 121 -8.88 -7.15 14.56
CA GLY A 121 -9.29 -8.25 13.67
C GLY A 121 -9.48 -7.82 12.22
N VAL A 122 -9.30 -6.53 11.90
CA VAL A 122 -9.19 -6.08 10.51
C VAL A 122 -7.78 -6.38 9.98
N SER A 123 -7.72 -7.01 8.81
CA SER A 123 -6.49 -7.22 8.05
C SER A 123 -6.53 -6.43 6.73
N SER A 124 -5.37 -6.04 6.22
CA SER A 124 -5.27 -5.41 4.90
C SER A 124 -4.00 -5.85 4.18
N ASP A 125 -4.05 -5.89 2.85
CA ASP A 125 -2.90 -6.15 2.00
C ASP A 125 -1.77 -5.11 2.21
N VAL A 126 -2.10 -3.86 2.49
CA VAL A 126 -1.13 -2.81 2.86
C VAL A 126 -0.40 -3.18 4.14
N ALA A 127 -1.13 -3.56 5.20
CA ALA A 127 -0.51 -3.95 6.48
C ALA A 127 0.35 -5.21 6.33
N GLU A 128 -0.07 -6.18 5.49
CA GLU A 128 0.71 -7.36 5.16
C GLU A 128 2.04 -6.98 4.49
N VAL A 129 2.00 -6.17 3.45
CA VAL A 129 3.20 -5.69 2.73
C VAL A 129 4.13 -4.93 3.67
N CYS A 130 3.62 -3.97 4.43
CA CYS A 130 4.40 -3.23 5.42
C CYS A 130 5.05 -4.16 6.46
N GLY A 131 4.31 -5.15 6.96
CA GLY A 131 4.82 -6.14 7.90
C GLY A 131 5.94 -7.00 7.31
N LEU A 132 5.85 -7.39 6.04
CA LEU A 132 6.88 -8.11 5.31
C LEU A 132 8.15 -7.25 5.14
N LEU A 133 8.00 -5.99 4.77
CA LEU A 133 9.12 -5.05 4.64
C LEU A 133 9.83 -4.80 5.97
N HIS A 134 9.10 -4.65 7.07
CA HIS A 134 9.69 -4.51 8.41
C HIS A 134 10.52 -5.72 8.84
N ARG A 135 10.15 -6.92 8.39
CA ARG A 135 10.91 -8.14 8.66
C ARG A 135 12.04 -8.39 7.69
N GLY A 136 12.24 -7.51 6.70
CA GLY A 136 13.24 -7.70 5.64
C GLY A 136 12.86 -8.78 4.60
N GLU A 137 11.62 -9.23 4.58
CA GLU A 137 11.09 -10.24 3.66
C GLU A 137 10.73 -9.62 2.30
N VAL A 138 11.70 -8.93 1.68
CA VAL A 138 11.52 -8.05 0.52
C VAL A 138 10.91 -8.78 -0.68
N ARG A 139 11.34 -10.03 -0.95
CA ARG A 139 10.78 -10.82 -2.04
C ARG A 139 9.29 -11.09 -1.84
N GLN A 140 8.89 -11.48 -0.63
CA GLN A 140 7.49 -11.75 -0.32
C GLN A 140 6.67 -10.46 -0.38
N ALA A 141 7.21 -9.35 0.14
CA ALA A 141 6.58 -8.04 0.05
C ALA A 141 6.32 -7.63 -1.40
N ALA A 142 7.31 -7.78 -2.28
CA ALA A 142 7.18 -7.45 -3.70
C ALA A 142 6.13 -8.33 -4.42
N LEU A 143 6.07 -9.62 -4.11
CA LEU A 143 5.06 -10.53 -4.66
C LEU A 143 3.64 -10.24 -4.15
N ARG A 144 3.50 -9.63 -2.96
CA ARG A 144 2.20 -9.20 -2.39
C ARG A 144 1.79 -7.80 -2.80
N TYR A 145 2.72 -6.98 -3.24
CA TYR A 145 2.46 -5.63 -3.70
C TYR A 145 1.88 -5.66 -5.13
N LEU A 146 0.56 -5.67 -5.22
CA LEU A 146 -0.15 -5.78 -6.51
C LEU A 146 -0.20 -4.48 -7.33
N GLY A 147 0.30 -3.39 -6.76
CA GLY A 147 0.35 -2.07 -7.38
C GLY A 147 0.10 -0.94 -6.39
N PRO A 148 0.04 0.31 -6.86
CA PRO A 148 -0.17 1.48 -6.01
C PRO A 148 -1.44 1.41 -5.17
N LEU A 149 -1.38 2.01 -3.99
CA LEU A 149 -2.53 2.17 -3.09
C LEU A 149 -3.55 3.12 -3.71
N LEU A 150 -4.78 2.64 -4.00
CA LEU A 150 -5.87 3.41 -4.59
C LEU A 150 -5.38 4.42 -5.65
N PRO A 151 -4.86 3.99 -6.80
CA PRO A 151 -4.09 4.82 -7.73
C PRO A 151 -4.84 6.07 -8.23
N ARG A 152 -6.18 6.03 -8.30
CA ARG A 152 -6.99 7.17 -8.73
C ARG A 152 -7.44 8.09 -7.60
N SER A 153 -7.13 7.78 -6.34
CA SER A 153 -7.49 8.66 -5.24
C SER A 153 -6.61 9.92 -5.25
N GLU A 154 -7.27 11.06 -5.13
CA GLU A 154 -6.63 12.37 -4.95
C GLU A 154 -6.74 12.88 -3.51
N ALA A 155 -7.29 12.08 -2.59
CA ALA A 155 -7.36 12.43 -1.17
C ALA A 155 -5.93 12.61 -0.61
N PRO A 156 -5.58 13.78 -0.04
CA PRO A 156 -4.20 14.11 0.33
C PRO A 156 -3.54 13.06 1.23
N GLY A 157 -4.26 12.57 2.24
CA GLY A 157 -3.74 11.54 3.13
C GLY A 157 -3.51 10.19 2.43
N VAL A 158 -4.34 9.82 1.44
CA VAL A 158 -4.14 8.60 0.64
C VAL A 158 -2.97 8.77 -0.33
N VAL A 159 -2.85 9.93 -0.97
CA VAL A 159 -1.70 10.25 -1.85
C VAL A 159 -0.40 10.15 -1.08
N HIS A 160 -0.35 10.74 0.10
CA HIS A 160 0.82 10.68 0.98
C HIS A 160 1.18 9.23 1.36
N GLN A 161 0.20 8.44 1.79
CA GLN A 161 0.42 7.02 2.13
C GLN A 161 0.90 6.20 0.93
N ARG A 162 0.30 6.42 -0.25
CA ARG A 162 0.72 5.76 -1.49
C ARG A 162 2.18 6.05 -1.82
N GLN A 163 2.56 7.33 -1.83
CA GLN A 163 3.93 7.75 -2.12
C GLN A 163 4.95 7.18 -1.12
N ALA A 164 4.63 7.19 0.17
CA ALA A 164 5.49 6.64 1.19
C ALA A 164 5.69 5.12 1.04
N LEU A 165 4.60 4.37 0.77
CA LEU A 165 4.68 2.93 0.55
C LEU A 165 5.45 2.59 -0.72
N GLU A 166 5.23 3.31 -1.82
CA GLU A 166 5.98 3.15 -3.08
C GLU A 166 7.46 3.43 -2.88
N HIS A 167 7.80 4.52 -2.19
CA HIS A 167 9.17 4.87 -1.89
C HIS A 167 9.86 3.76 -1.07
N TRP A 168 9.21 3.29 0.00
CA TRP A 168 9.75 2.23 0.84
C TRP A 168 9.91 0.92 0.08
N MET A 169 8.90 0.51 -0.69
CA MET A 169 8.97 -0.68 -1.54
C MET A 169 10.14 -0.59 -2.52
N ARG A 170 10.23 0.53 -3.25
CA ARG A 170 11.31 0.78 -4.21
C ARG A 170 12.68 0.70 -3.55
N GLN A 171 12.89 1.38 -2.42
CA GLN A 171 14.16 1.35 -1.70
C GLN A 171 14.52 -0.06 -1.24
N SER A 172 13.55 -0.80 -0.71
CA SER A 172 13.77 -2.17 -0.26
C SER A 172 14.14 -3.09 -1.41
N VAL A 173 13.42 -3.04 -2.53
CA VAL A 173 13.70 -3.85 -3.72
C VAL A 173 15.05 -3.47 -4.33
N MET A 174 15.39 -2.19 -4.38
CA MET A 174 16.67 -1.73 -4.90
C MET A 174 17.84 -2.07 -3.99
N SER A 175 17.68 -2.17 -2.69
CA SER A 175 18.77 -2.47 -1.76
C SER A 175 18.96 -3.97 -1.53
N PHE A 176 17.86 -4.73 -1.39
CA PHE A 176 17.85 -6.10 -0.89
C PHE A 176 17.10 -7.07 -1.80
N GLY A 177 16.43 -6.59 -2.86
CA GLY A 177 15.61 -7.42 -3.74
C GLY A 177 16.46 -8.32 -4.62
N ASP A 178 16.02 -9.56 -4.76
CA ASP A 178 16.50 -10.50 -5.77
C ASP A 178 15.81 -10.24 -7.14
N GLN A 179 16.10 -11.09 -8.12
CA GLN A 179 15.53 -10.98 -9.47
C GLN A 179 13.99 -11.07 -9.47
N GLU A 180 13.42 -11.88 -8.59
CA GLU A 180 11.97 -12.06 -8.50
C GLU A 180 11.30 -10.85 -7.84
N ALA A 181 11.93 -10.27 -6.81
CA ALA A 181 11.45 -9.04 -6.19
C ALA A 181 11.50 -7.85 -7.15
N LEU A 182 12.62 -7.72 -7.90
CA LEU A 182 12.76 -6.70 -8.95
C LEU A 182 11.70 -6.88 -10.04
N TRP A 183 11.52 -8.12 -10.52
CA TRP A 183 10.51 -8.42 -11.52
C TRP A 183 9.09 -8.10 -11.05
N ALA A 184 8.73 -8.52 -9.82
CA ALA A 184 7.43 -8.24 -9.24
C ALA A 184 7.16 -6.73 -9.14
N TRP A 185 8.12 -5.95 -8.63
CA TRP A 185 8.03 -4.49 -8.59
C TRP A 185 7.81 -3.88 -9.98
N LEU A 186 8.65 -4.26 -10.95
CA LEU A 186 8.61 -3.74 -12.32
C LEU A 186 7.37 -4.15 -13.11
N SER A 187 6.63 -5.16 -12.63
CA SER A 187 5.35 -5.61 -13.21
C SER A 187 4.16 -4.78 -12.71
N THR A 188 4.38 -3.83 -11.78
CA THR A 188 3.35 -2.93 -11.28
C THR A 188 3.40 -1.58 -11.98
N SER A 189 2.28 -0.85 -12.00
CA SER A 189 2.25 0.51 -12.55
C SER A 189 3.13 1.51 -11.76
N GLY A 190 3.45 1.22 -10.49
CA GLY A 190 4.39 2.02 -9.70
C GLY A 190 5.85 1.80 -10.10
N GLY A 191 6.19 0.60 -10.59
CA GLY A 191 7.57 0.22 -10.94
C GLY A 191 7.89 0.21 -12.43
N GLU A 192 6.91 0.09 -13.31
CA GLU A 192 7.12 -0.15 -14.75
C GLU A 192 7.97 0.90 -15.48
N HIS A 193 8.04 2.13 -14.94
CA HIS A 193 8.82 3.23 -15.46
C HIS A 193 10.15 3.46 -14.72
N ASP A 194 10.53 2.61 -13.77
CA ASP A 194 11.77 2.72 -13.02
C ASP A 194 12.98 2.21 -13.81
N LEU A 195 13.61 3.11 -14.57
CA LEU A 195 14.80 2.80 -15.39
C LEU A 195 15.91 2.12 -14.56
N ALA A 196 16.19 2.61 -13.34
CA ALA A 196 17.25 2.08 -12.51
C ALA A 196 16.95 0.62 -12.07
N ALA A 197 15.69 0.33 -11.75
CA ALA A 197 15.29 -1.03 -11.41
C ALA A 197 15.34 -1.97 -12.63
N TRP A 198 14.96 -1.52 -13.84
CA TRP A 198 15.14 -2.28 -15.08
C TRP A 198 16.60 -2.56 -15.39
N GLN A 199 17.50 -1.57 -15.22
CA GLN A 199 18.95 -1.76 -15.40
C GLN A 199 19.50 -2.77 -14.39
N ARG A 200 19.11 -2.65 -13.11
CA ARG A 200 19.52 -3.60 -12.07
C ARG A 200 19.03 -5.03 -12.35
N LEU A 201 17.78 -5.18 -12.77
CA LEU A 201 17.25 -6.48 -13.18
C LEU A 201 18.05 -7.07 -14.33
N LEU A 202 18.27 -6.29 -15.41
CA LEU A 202 19.03 -6.74 -16.58
C LEU A 202 20.47 -7.17 -16.24
N ALA A 203 21.12 -6.47 -15.32
CA ALA A 203 22.46 -6.81 -14.85
C ALA A 203 22.49 -8.12 -14.05
N ASN A 204 21.42 -8.42 -13.32
CA ASN A 204 21.36 -9.58 -12.42
C ASN A 204 20.76 -10.84 -13.08
N LEU A 205 20.07 -10.72 -14.22
CA LEU A 205 19.49 -11.85 -14.92
C LEU A 205 20.56 -12.73 -15.59
N PRO A 206 20.48 -14.06 -15.47
CA PRO A 206 21.33 -14.99 -16.22
C PRO A 206 21.23 -14.75 -17.73
N PHE A 207 22.31 -15.07 -18.47
CA PHE A 207 22.36 -14.82 -19.93
C PHE A 207 21.20 -15.47 -20.71
N HIS A 208 20.79 -16.67 -20.30
CA HIS A 208 19.70 -17.41 -20.97
C HIS A 208 18.31 -17.15 -20.38
N ASP A 209 18.16 -16.21 -19.43
CA ASP A 209 16.84 -15.88 -18.89
C ASP A 209 15.99 -15.18 -19.93
N PRO A 210 14.77 -15.70 -20.25
CA PRO A 210 13.90 -15.12 -21.26
C PRO A 210 13.46 -13.69 -20.95
N ARG A 211 13.50 -13.26 -19.69
CA ARG A 211 13.15 -11.90 -19.25
C ARG A 211 14.16 -10.85 -19.71
N ARG A 212 15.40 -11.25 -20.08
CA ARG A 212 16.44 -10.31 -20.52
C ARG A 212 16.04 -9.48 -21.74
N SER A 213 15.37 -10.08 -22.71
CA SER A 213 14.95 -9.36 -23.92
C SER A 213 13.96 -8.23 -23.60
N LEU A 214 12.98 -8.51 -22.75
CA LEU A 214 12.05 -7.49 -22.28
C LEU A 214 12.74 -6.42 -21.44
N ALA A 215 13.62 -6.80 -20.50
CA ALA A 215 14.34 -5.87 -19.66
C ALA A 215 15.24 -4.95 -20.51
N ALA A 216 15.96 -5.48 -21.50
CA ALA A 216 16.77 -4.70 -22.43
C ALA A 216 15.92 -3.71 -23.26
N SER A 217 14.76 -4.15 -23.77
CA SER A 217 13.82 -3.30 -24.50
C SER A 217 13.32 -2.15 -23.60
N ARG A 218 12.91 -2.42 -22.37
CA ARG A 218 12.46 -1.40 -21.41
C ARG A 218 13.55 -0.39 -21.06
N VAL A 219 14.77 -0.86 -20.82
CA VAL A 219 15.94 0.03 -20.62
C VAL A 219 16.14 0.94 -21.83
N GLY A 220 16.03 0.42 -23.04
CA GLY A 220 16.15 1.21 -24.26
C GLY A 220 15.06 2.29 -24.39
N GLN A 221 13.79 1.92 -24.12
CA GLN A 221 12.65 2.83 -24.19
C GLN A 221 12.68 3.95 -23.14
N LEU A 222 13.16 3.66 -21.93
CA LEU A 222 13.17 4.59 -20.81
C LEU A 222 14.40 5.51 -20.78
N ARG A 223 15.41 5.25 -21.61
CA ARG A 223 16.61 6.13 -21.67
C ARG A 223 16.23 7.50 -22.25
N PRO A 224 16.68 8.61 -21.59
CA PRO A 224 16.54 9.93 -22.15
C PRO A 224 17.25 10.00 -23.50
N GLY A 225 16.57 10.43 -24.55
CA GLY A 225 17.13 10.55 -25.91
C GLY A 225 16.66 9.49 -26.92
N SER A 226 15.88 8.50 -26.52
CA SER A 226 15.31 7.48 -27.45
C SER A 226 14.13 7.98 -28.29
N ARG A 227 13.68 9.22 -28.12
CA ARG A 227 12.55 9.81 -28.88
C ARG A 227 13.05 10.79 -29.95
N ALA A 228 13.87 10.37 -30.90
CA ALA A 228 14.11 11.16 -32.11
C ALA A 228 14.93 10.37 -33.14
N THR A 229 14.36 9.40 -33.82
CA THR A 229 14.78 9.07 -35.21
C THR A 229 13.63 8.32 -35.86
N GLY A 230 12.69 9.07 -36.42
CA GLY A 230 11.55 8.49 -37.12
C GLY A 230 10.66 9.54 -37.74
N SER A 231 11.24 10.54 -38.45
CA SER A 231 10.53 11.21 -39.53
C SER A 231 11.16 10.78 -40.85
N PRO A 232 10.48 10.00 -41.68
CA PRO A 232 10.90 9.91 -43.07
C PRO A 232 10.54 11.23 -43.77
N THR A 233 11.57 11.93 -44.17
CA THR A 233 11.42 12.96 -45.20
C THR A 233 11.00 12.28 -46.50
N ILE A 234 9.84 12.64 -47.01
CA ILE A 234 9.48 12.54 -48.42
C ILE A 234 9.19 13.93 -48.93
#